data_866eb916ffb234bfe9412a8f36556600
#
_entry.id   866eb916ffb234bfe9412a8f36556600
#
_cell.length_a   1.000
_cell.length_b   1.000
_cell.length_c   1.000
_cell.angle_alpha   90.00
_cell.angle_beta   90.00
_cell.angle_gamma   90.00
#
_symmetry.space_group_name_H-M   'P 1'
#
loop_
_entity.id
_entity.type
_entity.pdbx_description
1 polymer ?
#
loop_
_entity_poly.entity_id
_entity_poly.type
_entity_poly.pdbx_seq_one_letter_code
_entity_poly.pdbx_strand_id
1 'polypeptide(L)'
;MNRIRWTCFLCFGALLCHLSGSAQEKNSSFAIKGGTVIDGTGATPRANVTILIKNGKIEAIGTDVKLPADAKTIDATGKFIIPALFDSRVRIGPTPGNHVSRDEVSPEQRLDSLRALLAAGISTVRLIQGDLQEQEVYQRWWEEDVLISPRIVTSGPVFTAKWGHPTEEYSVLAGAERDRDVRQIANEDVVRERVRAVTHAGVNSLEINADKGPSKDTRAYLQRPLLEILVAEGHGFDLPVLCDVGWNQEVLDATGAGCNAVEGVWEELLSDEAVAALAKGKVTFVPSLTQQGDLLNLLDEQELKAYLEQPVVQQSLSSIMKESLAKNAGIIQSVREKLNGAGGASIREQLEEQQKRAFANVQKANSAGVKIAVGTGAGTLLVFPGASVHRELQLLVKAGLTPMEAIVAATRNTAESLSLGTELGTLEAGKKADLVILDANPLINIDNTQKIHAVLQRGREVPSEKLQVH
;
A
#
# COMPACT_ATOMS: atom_id res chain seq x y z
N MET A 1 -49.88 29.95 32.54
CA MET A 1 -51.00 30.10 31.58
C MET A 1 -50.38 30.43 30.24
N ASN A 2 -50.43 29.50 29.34
CA ASN A 2 -50.64 29.54 27.90
C ASN A 2 -50.05 28.29 27.27
N ARG A 3 -50.95 27.36 26.98
CA ARG A 3 -50.66 26.14 26.21
C ARG A 3 -50.74 26.50 24.73
N ILE A 4 -49.73 26.21 23.96
CA ILE A 4 -49.76 26.19 22.51
C ILE A 4 -49.81 24.75 22.04
N ARG A 5 -50.95 24.39 21.44
CA ARG A 5 -51.19 23.12 20.78
C ARG A 5 -50.50 23.13 19.41
N TRP A 6 -49.71 22.11 19.12
CA TRP A 6 -49.25 21.80 17.76
C TRP A 6 -50.12 20.70 17.18
N THR A 7 -50.81 21.04 16.13
CA THR A 7 -51.65 20.14 15.33
C THR A 7 -50.82 19.46 14.30
N CYS A 8 -50.77 18.12 14.35
CA CYS A 8 -50.16 17.29 13.31
C CYS A 8 -50.95 17.37 12.01
N PHE A 9 -50.27 17.71 10.92
CA PHE A 9 -50.77 17.41 9.56
C PHE A 9 -49.94 16.24 9.01
N LEU A 10 -50.59 15.09 8.95
CA LEU A 10 -50.12 13.91 8.21
C LEU A 10 -50.45 14.14 6.73
N CYS A 11 -49.43 14.33 5.90
CA CYS A 11 -49.53 14.07 4.47
C CYS A 11 -48.69 12.85 4.13
N PHE A 12 -49.38 11.72 4.00
CA PHE A 12 -48.83 10.51 3.39
C PHE A 12 -48.79 10.74 1.88
N GLY A 13 -47.63 11.07 1.34
CA GLY A 13 -47.32 11.02 -0.10
C GLY A 13 -46.49 9.79 -0.37
N ALA A 14 -47.08 8.72 -0.81
CA ALA A 14 -46.39 7.53 -1.26
C ALA A 14 -45.57 7.85 -2.52
N LEU A 15 -44.27 8.00 -2.39
CA LEU A 15 -43.33 7.98 -3.52
C LEU A 15 -42.66 6.60 -3.50
N LEU A 16 -43.31 5.65 -4.19
CA LEU A 16 -42.69 4.38 -4.60
C LEU A 16 -41.66 4.69 -5.67
N CYS A 17 -40.43 5.07 -5.26
CA CYS A 17 -39.29 4.99 -6.14
C CYS A 17 -38.84 3.54 -6.23
N HIS A 18 -38.91 2.99 -7.42
CA HIS A 18 -38.44 1.68 -7.80
C HIS A 18 -36.97 1.52 -7.45
N LEU A 19 -36.67 0.85 -6.34
CA LEU A 19 -35.37 0.19 -6.08
C LEU A 19 -35.38 -1.15 -6.84
N SER A 20 -35.28 -1.07 -8.16
CA SER A 20 -35.06 -2.23 -9.03
C SER A 20 -33.65 -2.08 -9.62
N GLY A 21 -32.64 -2.49 -8.90
CA GLY A 21 -31.28 -2.31 -9.42
C GLY A 21 -30.16 -3.12 -8.81
N SER A 22 -30.39 -4.10 -7.93
CA SER A 22 -29.22 -4.82 -7.39
C SER A 22 -29.38 -6.33 -7.16
N ALA A 23 -30.51 -6.93 -7.55
CA ALA A 23 -30.74 -8.35 -7.28
C ALA A 23 -30.33 -9.30 -8.42
N GLN A 24 -30.03 -8.83 -9.62
CA GLN A 24 -29.85 -9.68 -10.82
C GLN A 24 -28.39 -9.94 -11.20
N GLU A 25 -27.38 -9.33 -10.55
CA GLU A 25 -25.96 -9.55 -10.87
C GLU A 25 -25.29 -10.71 -10.10
N LYS A 26 -25.93 -11.29 -9.12
CA LYS A 26 -25.34 -12.34 -8.26
C LYS A 26 -25.03 -13.67 -8.94
N ASN A 27 -25.44 -13.90 -10.20
CA ASN A 27 -25.21 -15.15 -10.94
C ASN A 27 -24.54 -14.95 -12.31
N SER A 28 -24.02 -13.77 -12.63
CA SER A 28 -23.36 -13.57 -13.92
C SER A 28 -22.01 -14.26 -13.94
N SER A 29 -21.83 -15.20 -14.86
CA SER A 29 -20.54 -15.78 -15.18
C SER A 29 -19.77 -14.81 -16.08
N PHE A 30 -18.51 -14.61 -15.78
CA PHE A 30 -17.58 -13.76 -16.52
C PHE A 30 -16.33 -14.54 -16.87
N ALA A 31 -15.77 -14.39 -18.06
CA ALA A 31 -14.58 -15.11 -18.44
C ALA A 31 -13.57 -14.22 -19.17
N ILE A 32 -12.29 -14.49 -18.94
CA ILE A 32 -11.16 -13.90 -19.68
C ILE A 32 -10.55 -14.99 -20.53
N LYS A 33 -10.42 -14.79 -21.82
CA LYS A 33 -10.03 -15.84 -22.78
C LYS A 33 -8.70 -15.53 -23.48
N GLY A 34 -7.89 -16.57 -23.66
CA GLY A 34 -6.75 -16.55 -24.59
C GLY A 34 -5.53 -15.80 -24.13
N GLY A 35 -5.48 -15.34 -22.87
CA GLY A 35 -4.36 -14.60 -22.32
C GLY A 35 -3.19 -15.48 -21.90
N THR A 36 -2.02 -14.87 -21.73
CA THR A 36 -0.87 -15.48 -21.05
C THR A 36 -0.95 -15.16 -19.56
N VAL A 37 -1.13 -16.16 -18.71
CA VAL A 37 -1.25 -16.03 -17.25
C VAL A 37 0.10 -16.14 -16.58
N ILE A 38 0.45 -15.12 -15.79
CA ILE A 38 1.54 -15.07 -14.82
C ILE A 38 0.85 -15.08 -13.45
N ASP A 39 0.71 -16.25 -12.86
CA ASP A 39 -0.25 -16.49 -11.78
C ASP A 39 0.16 -15.98 -10.39
N GLY A 40 1.33 -15.34 -10.26
CA GLY A 40 1.84 -14.83 -8.99
C GLY A 40 2.49 -15.89 -8.09
N THR A 41 2.51 -17.17 -8.50
CA THR A 41 3.18 -18.23 -7.74
C THR A 41 4.69 -18.32 -7.97
N GLY A 42 5.18 -17.64 -9.03
CA GLY A 42 6.55 -17.80 -9.52
C GLY A 42 6.72 -18.94 -10.51
N ALA A 43 5.64 -19.64 -10.87
CA ALA A 43 5.65 -20.69 -11.88
C ALA A 43 5.80 -20.13 -13.31
N THR A 44 6.17 -21.01 -14.26
CA THR A 44 6.27 -20.66 -15.68
C THR A 44 4.92 -20.14 -16.20
N PRO A 45 4.90 -19.01 -16.95
CA PRO A 45 3.68 -18.47 -17.53
C PRO A 45 2.98 -19.46 -18.45
N ARG A 46 1.65 -19.47 -18.43
CA ARG A 46 0.82 -20.34 -19.25
C ARG A 46 0.10 -19.52 -20.32
N ALA A 47 0.30 -19.86 -21.58
CA ALA A 47 -0.35 -19.20 -22.72
C ALA A 47 -1.74 -19.79 -23.04
N ASN A 48 -2.58 -19.01 -23.73
CA ASN A 48 -3.92 -19.41 -24.17
C ASN A 48 -4.84 -19.88 -23.03
N VAL A 49 -4.69 -19.28 -21.86
CA VAL A 49 -5.47 -19.64 -20.66
C VAL A 49 -6.82 -18.93 -20.70
N THR A 50 -7.85 -19.65 -20.27
CA THR A 50 -9.16 -19.11 -19.95
C THR A 50 -9.36 -19.10 -18.45
N ILE A 51 -9.82 -17.96 -17.91
CA ILE A 51 -10.18 -17.80 -16.50
C ILE A 51 -11.69 -17.64 -16.44
N LEU A 52 -12.39 -18.58 -15.79
CA LEU A 52 -13.81 -18.46 -15.50
C LEU A 52 -14.00 -17.89 -14.11
N ILE A 53 -14.77 -16.82 -14.02
CA ILE A 53 -15.06 -16.10 -12.79
C ILE A 53 -16.55 -16.21 -12.48
N LYS A 54 -16.87 -16.56 -11.24
CA LYS A 54 -18.22 -16.64 -10.73
C LYS A 54 -18.30 -16.13 -9.30
N ASN A 55 -19.29 -15.32 -9.01
CA ASN A 55 -19.46 -14.72 -7.68
C ASN A 55 -18.19 -14.03 -7.13
N GLY A 56 -17.43 -13.36 -8.01
CA GLY A 56 -16.21 -12.65 -7.63
C GLY A 56 -14.98 -13.52 -7.37
N LYS A 57 -15.08 -14.84 -7.60
CA LYS A 57 -13.98 -15.80 -7.42
C LYS A 57 -13.60 -16.47 -8.73
N ILE A 58 -12.36 -16.90 -8.83
CA ILE A 58 -11.89 -17.77 -9.90
C ILE A 58 -12.51 -19.16 -9.69
N GLU A 59 -13.43 -19.56 -10.56
CA GLU A 59 -14.06 -20.89 -10.52
C GLU A 59 -13.16 -21.93 -11.20
N ALA A 60 -12.57 -21.55 -12.35
CA ALA A 60 -11.65 -22.42 -13.09
C ALA A 60 -10.62 -21.58 -13.85
N ILE A 61 -9.42 -22.13 -14.05
CA ILE A 61 -8.33 -21.52 -14.78
C ILE A 61 -7.54 -22.58 -15.54
N GLY A 62 -7.48 -22.50 -16.88
CA GLY A 62 -6.80 -23.47 -17.72
C GLY A 62 -7.05 -23.26 -19.21
N THR A 63 -6.52 -24.16 -20.06
CA THR A 63 -6.69 -24.11 -21.53
C THR A 63 -8.03 -24.67 -21.99
N ASP A 64 -8.60 -25.62 -21.23
CA ASP A 64 -9.80 -26.37 -21.61
C ASP A 64 -11.02 -26.04 -20.76
N VAL A 65 -11.10 -24.81 -20.24
CA VAL A 65 -12.22 -24.37 -19.38
C VAL A 65 -13.49 -24.24 -20.24
N LYS A 66 -14.52 -25.01 -19.85
CA LYS A 66 -15.85 -24.93 -20.47
C LYS A 66 -16.57 -23.71 -19.93
N LEU A 67 -17.02 -22.83 -20.82
CA LEU A 67 -17.75 -21.61 -20.46
C LEU A 67 -19.26 -21.85 -20.51
N PRO A 68 -20.04 -21.31 -19.56
CA PRO A 68 -21.48 -21.18 -19.70
C PRO A 68 -21.84 -20.38 -20.96
N ALA A 69 -22.96 -20.73 -21.60
CA ALA A 69 -23.39 -20.09 -22.85
C ALA A 69 -23.69 -18.58 -22.71
N ASP A 70 -24.05 -18.16 -21.51
CA ASP A 70 -24.37 -16.78 -21.11
C ASP A 70 -23.21 -16.00 -20.49
N ALA A 71 -22.01 -16.60 -20.42
CA ALA A 71 -20.83 -15.95 -19.85
C ALA A 71 -20.42 -14.73 -20.67
N LYS A 72 -20.36 -13.56 -20.03
CA LYS A 72 -19.70 -12.38 -20.63
C LYS A 72 -18.20 -12.65 -20.75
N THR A 73 -17.58 -12.26 -21.86
CA THR A 73 -16.17 -12.56 -22.12
C THR A 73 -15.35 -11.30 -22.44
N ILE A 74 -14.12 -11.24 -21.90
CA ILE A 74 -13.05 -10.36 -22.39
C ILE A 74 -12.09 -11.23 -23.20
N ASP A 75 -11.74 -10.77 -24.40
CA ASP A 75 -10.68 -11.35 -25.20
C ASP A 75 -9.33 -10.78 -24.76
N ALA A 76 -8.49 -11.64 -24.17
CA ALA A 76 -7.13 -11.31 -23.75
C ALA A 76 -6.06 -11.92 -24.67
N THR A 77 -6.42 -12.31 -25.90
CA THR A 77 -5.48 -12.86 -26.88
C THR A 77 -4.32 -11.88 -27.11
N GLY A 78 -3.09 -12.36 -26.96
CA GLY A 78 -1.87 -11.53 -27.05
C GLY A 78 -1.58 -10.66 -25.81
N LYS A 79 -2.41 -10.71 -24.78
CA LYS A 79 -2.25 -9.96 -23.54
C LYS A 79 -1.70 -10.84 -22.41
N PHE A 80 -1.30 -10.19 -21.33
CA PHE A 80 -0.74 -10.82 -20.14
C PHE A 80 -1.64 -10.57 -18.93
N ILE A 81 -1.88 -11.59 -18.14
CA ILE A 81 -2.77 -11.52 -16.98
C ILE A 81 -1.93 -11.80 -15.74
N ILE A 82 -1.93 -10.86 -14.80
CA ILE A 82 -1.26 -10.98 -13.51
C ILE A 82 -2.30 -10.84 -12.38
N PRO A 83 -2.03 -11.33 -11.15
CA PRO A 83 -2.80 -10.91 -10.00
C PRO A 83 -2.74 -9.39 -9.87
N ALA A 84 -3.80 -8.76 -9.38
CA ALA A 84 -3.74 -7.34 -9.08
C ALA A 84 -2.68 -7.06 -8.01
N LEU A 85 -2.05 -5.90 -8.13
CA LEU A 85 -0.92 -5.49 -7.30
C LEU A 85 -1.39 -5.07 -5.89
N PHE A 86 -0.46 -5.09 -4.96
CA PHE A 86 -0.61 -4.64 -3.59
C PHE A 86 0.36 -3.52 -3.27
N ASP A 87 -0.02 -2.65 -2.33
CA ASP A 87 0.88 -1.72 -1.66
C ASP A 87 0.63 -1.78 -0.14
N SER A 88 1.58 -2.32 0.60
CA SER A 88 1.43 -2.50 2.04
C SER A 88 1.74 -1.24 2.87
N ARG A 89 2.12 -0.13 2.24
CA ARG A 89 2.54 1.08 2.97
C ARG A 89 2.10 2.35 2.24
N VAL A 90 0.86 2.80 2.53
CA VAL A 90 0.22 3.93 1.84
C VAL A 90 -0.33 4.92 2.85
N ARG A 91 -0.12 6.20 2.60
CA ARG A 91 -0.78 7.32 3.26
C ARG A 91 -1.66 8.06 2.26
N ILE A 92 -2.90 8.35 2.63
CA ILE A 92 -3.85 9.11 1.78
C ILE A 92 -4.25 10.46 2.40
N GLY A 93 -3.53 10.88 3.43
CA GLY A 93 -3.74 12.13 4.12
C GLY A 93 -2.66 13.17 3.79
N PRO A 94 -2.63 14.28 4.53
CA PRO A 94 -1.51 15.22 4.47
C PRO A 94 -0.22 14.49 4.79
N THR A 95 0.77 14.73 3.94
CA THR A 95 2.08 14.11 4.09
C THR A 95 2.84 14.73 5.26
N PRO A 96 3.35 13.95 6.21
CA PRO A 96 4.31 14.45 7.19
C PRO A 96 5.50 15.10 6.48
N GLY A 97 5.98 16.22 7.00
CA GLY A 97 7.13 16.94 6.44
C GLY A 97 6.78 18.12 5.54
N ASN A 98 5.56 18.22 5.02
CA ASN A 98 5.11 19.39 4.24
C ASN A 98 4.35 20.44 5.06
N HIS A 99 4.21 20.28 6.38
CA HIS A 99 3.42 21.16 7.25
C HIS A 99 1.98 21.43 6.77
N VAL A 100 1.49 20.55 5.89
CA VAL A 100 0.12 20.64 5.39
C VAL A 100 -0.77 20.18 6.52
N SER A 101 -1.60 21.07 7.03
CA SER A 101 -2.58 20.68 8.04
C SER A 101 -3.52 19.62 7.44
N ARG A 102 -4.09 18.77 8.30
CA ARG A 102 -5.08 17.77 7.89
C ARG A 102 -6.24 18.37 7.10
N ASP A 103 -6.57 19.63 7.41
CA ASP A 103 -7.63 20.41 6.80
C ASP A 103 -7.28 20.91 5.38
N GLU A 104 -6.01 20.84 4.97
CA GLU A 104 -5.56 21.30 3.64
C GLU A 104 -5.72 20.22 2.56
N VAL A 105 -5.92 18.93 2.93
CA VAL A 105 -6.21 17.85 1.99
C VAL A 105 -7.70 17.56 2.01
N SER A 106 -8.39 17.92 0.93
CA SER A 106 -9.83 17.71 0.84
C SER A 106 -10.19 16.21 0.80
N PRO A 107 -11.40 15.83 1.21
CA PRO A 107 -11.89 14.46 1.01
C PRO A 107 -11.78 13.97 -0.43
N GLU A 108 -12.01 14.85 -1.41
CA GLU A 108 -11.91 14.53 -2.84
C GLU A 108 -10.47 14.14 -3.22
N GLN A 109 -9.45 14.84 -2.73
CA GLN A 109 -8.05 14.51 -2.99
C GLN A 109 -7.66 13.12 -2.44
N ARG A 110 -8.21 12.76 -1.29
CA ARG A 110 -7.99 11.43 -0.70
C ARG A 110 -8.65 10.34 -1.54
N LEU A 111 -9.87 10.60 -2.02
CA LEU A 111 -10.56 9.69 -2.94
C LEU A 111 -9.84 9.57 -4.27
N ASP A 112 -9.29 10.66 -4.80
CA ASP A 112 -8.47 10.65 -6.01
C ASP A 112 -7.20 9.83 -5.83
N SER A 113 -6.55 9.89 -4.67
CA SER A 113 -5.42 9.02 -4.34
C SER A 113 -5.79 7.53 -4.39
N LEU A 114 -6.97 7.17 -3.87
CA LEU A 114 -7.48 5.80 -3.93
C LEU A 114 -7.82 5.38 -5.37
N ARG A 115 -8.40 6.28 -6.18
CA ARG A 115 -8.65 6.00 -7.61
C ARG A 115 -7.35 5.81 -8.38
N ALA A 116 -6.34 6.67 -8.15
CA ALA A 116 -5.02 6.55 -8.77
C ALA A 116 -4.36 5.19 -8.49
N LEU A 117 -4.46 4.70 -7.25
CA LEU A 117 -3.97 3.38 -6.88
C LEU A 117 -4.66 2.28 -7.68
N LEU A 118 -6.00 2.30 -7.74
CA LEU A 118 -6.75 1.29 -8.47
C LEU A 118 -6.51 1.37 -9.99
N ALA A 119 -6.42 2.59 -10.55
CA ALA A 119 -6.07 2.83 -11.95
C ALA A 119 -4.71 2.26 -12.33
N ALA A 120 -3.77 2.27 -11.40
CA ALA A 120 -2.44 1.67 -11.55
C ALA A 120 -2.42 0.13 -11.30
N GLY A 121 -3.59 -0.52 -11.23
CA GLY A 121 -3.70 -1.98 -11.08
C GLY A 121 -3.50 -2.48 -9.64
N ILE A 122 -3.52 -1.59 -8.66
CA ILE A 122 -3.37 -1.94 -7.24
C ILE A 122 -4.77 -2.16 -6.66
N SER A 123 -5.12 -3.42 -6.37
CA SER A 123 -6.44 -3.77 -5.84
C SER A 123 -6.53 -3.81 -4.32
N THR A 124 -5.40 -3.78 -3.64
CA THR A 124 -5.35 -3.83 -2.17
C THR A 124 -4.24 -2.93 -1.64
N VAL A 125 -4.58 -2.09 -0.67
CA VAL A 125 -3.63 -1.21 0.02
C VAL A 125 -3.75 -1.38 1.52
N ARG A 126 -2.62 -1.23 2.22
CA ARG A 126 -2.62 -1.02 3.67
C ARG A 126 -2.42 0.46 3.94
N LEU A 127 -3.43 1.08 4.52
CA LEU A 127 -3.34 2.46 4.99
C LEU A 127 -2.65 2.50 6.33
N ILE A 128 -1.53 3.21 6.36
CA ILE A 128 -0.72 3.41 7.57
C ILE A 128 -0.83 4.84 8.06
N GLN A 129 -0.63 5.05 9.35
CA GLN A 129 -0.65 6.37 9.98
C GLN A 129 -1.87 7.20 9.56
N GLY A 130 -2.85 7.30 10.40
CA GLY A 130 -4.00 8.13 10.08
C GLY A 130 -5.16 7.95 11.03
N ASP A 131 -6.15 8.81 10.84
CA ASP A 131 -7.38 8.79 11.62
C ASP A 131 -8.12 7.48 11.39
N LEU A 132 -8.26 6.73 12.46
CA LEU A 132 -8.93 5.44 12.43
C LEU A 132 -10.38 5.55 11.97
N GLN A 133 -11.10 6.59 12.40
CA GLN A 133 -12.49 6.80 11.99
C GLN A 133 -12.62 7.05 10.48
N GLU A 134 -11.66 7.79 9.91
CA GLU A 134 -11.62 8.03 8.47
C GLU A 134 -11.31 6.74 7.71
N GLN A 135 -10.32 5.96 8.15
CA GLN A 135 -9.96 4.69 7.51
C GLN A 135 -11.14 3.69 7.56
N GLU A 136 -11.84 3.62 8.70
CA GLU A 136 -13.04 2.77 8.86
C GLU A 136 -14.15 3.18 7.88
N VAL A 137 -14.38 4.48 7.68
CA VAL A 137 -15.36 4.97 6.71
C VAL A 137 -15.01 4.52 5.30
N TYR A 138 -13.75 4.66 4.86
CA TYR A 138 -13.33 4.21 3.53
C TYR A 138 -13.45 2.70 3.37
N GLN A 139 -13.05 1.93 4.38
CA GLN A 139 -13.19 0.48 4.36
C GLN A 139 -14.65 0.07 4.21
N ARG A 140 -15.54 0.64 5.00
CA ARG A 140 -16.98 0.37 4.94
C ARG A 140 -17.57 0.74 3.58
N TRP A 141 -17.27 1.92 3.04
CA TRP A 141 -17.75 2.33 1.73
C TRP A 141 -17.26 1.42 0.62
N TRP A 142 -16.03 0.92 0.73
CA TRP A 142 -15.51 -0.08 -0.20
C TRP A 142 -16.27 -1.42 -0.05
N GLU A 143 -16.55 -1.89 1.14
CA GLU A 143 -17.29 -3.13 1.41
C GLU A 143 -18.72 -3.08 0.89
N GLU A 144 -19.37 -1.92 1.00
CA GLU A 144 -20.74 -1.64 0.55
C GLU A 144 -20.83 -1.33 -0.96
N ASP A 145 -19.75 -1.44 -1.74
CA ASP A 145 -19.65 -1.05 -3.16
C ASP A 145 -20.01 0.44 -3.44
N VAL A 146 -19.91 1.32 -2.44
CA VAL A 146 -20.13 2.76 -2.58
C VAL A 146 -18.90 3.45 -3.12
N LEU A 147 -17.70 3.02 -2.68
CA LEU A 147 -16.43 3.59 -3.06
C LEU A 147 -15.70 2.68 -4.05
N ILE A 148 -15.35 3.25 -5.21
CA ILE A 148 -14.44 2.61 -6.17
C ILE A 148 -13.01 2.95 -5.77
N SER A 149 -12.37 1.98 -5.16
CA SER A 149 -11.01 2.08 -4.63
C SER A 149 -10.39 0.70 -4.49
N PRO A 150 -9.09 0.58 -4.22
CA PRO A 150 -8.53 -0.67 -3.71
C PRO A 150 -9.26 -1.16 -2.46
N ARG A 151 -9.16 -2.46 -2.17
CA ARG A 151 -9.46 -3.00 -0.84
C ARG A 151 -8.58 -2.29 0.18
N ILE A 152 -9.18 -1.86 1.27
CA ILE A 152 -8.49 -1.15 2.32
C ILE A 152 -8.22 -2.09 3.49
N VAL A 153 -6.94 -2.21 3.84
CA VAL A 153 -6.46 -2.79 5.09
C VAL A 153 -6.08 -1.62 5.98
N THR A 154 -6.70 -1.51 7.12
CA THR A 154 -6.47 -0.37 8.04
C THR A 154 -5.46 -0.73 9.12
N SER A 155 -4.49 0.14 9.38
CA SER A 155 -3.63 0.02 10.56
C SER A 155 -3.99 1.01 11.67
N GLY A 156 -4.74 2.06 11.32
CA GLY A 156 -4.96 3.16 12.24
C GLY A 156 -3.65 3.90 12.59
N PRO A 157 -3.52 4.36 13.85
CA PRO A 157 -2.33 5.06 14.32
C PRO A 157 -1.12 4.15 14.43
N VAL A 158 0.07 4.71 14.18
CA VAL A 158 1.33 4.00 14.41
C VAL A 158 1.66 3.89 15.91
N PHE A 159 2.10 2.72 16.34
CA PHE A 159 2.60 2.49 17.70
C PHE A 159 4.10 2.78 17.77
N THR A 160 4.52 3.57 18.75
CA THR A 160 5.93 3.88 18.99
C THR A 160 6.25 4.04 20.47
N ALA A 161 7.53 4.08 20.84
CA ALA A 161 7.94 4.39 22.20
C ALA A 161 7.48 5.81 22.62
N LYS A 162 7.39 6.04 23.92
CA LYS A 162 7.19 7.40 24.43
C LYS A 162 8.32 8.31 23.96
N TRP A 163 7.96 9.38 23.25
CA TRP A 163 8.89 10.30 22.57
C TRP A 163 9.71 9.67 21.41
N GLY A 164 9.29 8.49 20.93
CA GLY A 164 9.89 7.84 19.77
C GLY A 164 9.44 8.46 18.44
N HIS A 165 10.16 8.14 17.35
CA HIS A 165 9.75 8.49 15.99
C HIS A 165 8.39 7.82 15.68
N PRO A 166 7.45 8.46 15.01
CA PRO A 166 7.49 9.80 14.38
C PRO A 166 6.84 10.92 15.22
N THR A 167 6.88 10.88 16.54
CA THR A 167 6.20 11.89 17.39
C THR A 167 6.63 13.32 17.13
N GLU A 168 7.85 13.55 16.66
CA GLU A 168 8.37 14.87 16.29
C GLU A 168 7.71 15.43 15.02
N GLU A 169 7.32 14.59 14.08
CA GLU A 169 6.60 14.98 12.87
C GLU A 169 5.22 15.56 13.19
N TYR A 170 4.65 15.12 14.31
CA TYR A 170 3.35 15.56 14.81
C TYR A 170 3.47 16.53 16.01
N SER A 171 4.66 17.09 16.23
CA SER A 171 4.92 17.99 17.39
C SER A 171 4.11 19.27 17.34
N VAL A 172 3.69 19.71 16.17
CA VAL A 172 2.82 20.90 15.98
C VAL A 172 1.36 20.62 16.33
N LEU A 173 0.97 19.34 16.44
CA LEU A 173 -0.38 18.92 16.82
C LEU A 173 -0.50 18.80 18.34
N ALA A 174 -1.60 19.27 18.88
CA ALA A 174 -1.87 19.19 20.31
C ALA A 174 -2.47 17.82 20.70
N GLY A 175 -2.00 17.26 21.83
CA GLY A 175 -2.57 16.15 22.56
C GLY A 175 -3.44 15.14 21.75
N ALA A 176 -4.77 15.34 21.76
CA ALA A 176 -5.71 14.42 21.11
C ALA A 176 -5.57 14.32 19.59
N GLU A 177 -5.14 15.37 18.89
CA GLU A 177 -4.90 15.32 17.42
C GLU A 177 -3.70 14.45 17.10
N ARG A 178 -2.61 14.61 17.84
CA ARG A 178 -1.43 13.74 17.68
C ARG A 178 -1.77 12.28 17.98
N ASP A 179 -2.57 12.03 19.02
CA ASP A 179 -2.97 10.68 19.42
C ASP A 179 -3.85 9.97 18.38
N ARG A 180 -4.38 10.67 17.38
CA ARG A 180 -5.07 10.04 16.25
C ARG A 180 -4.11 9.29 15.34
N ASP A 181 -2.90 9.80 15.13
CA ASP A 181 -1.93 9.28 14.18
C ASP A 181 -0.82 8.47 14.84
N VAL A 182 -0.53 8.75 16.12
CA VAL A 182 0.59 8.13 16.88
C VAL A 182 0.15 7.68 18.25
N ARG A 183 0.37 6.42 18.57
CA ARG A 183 0.15 5.82 19.90
C ARG A 183 1.47 5.58 20.61
N GLN A 184 1.80 6.44 21.56
CA GLN A 184 3.01 6.31 22.37
C GLN A 184 2.85 5.22 23.43
N ILE A 185 3.80 4.30 23.51
CA ILE A 185 3.84 3.19 24.45
C ILE A 185 4.88 3.49 25.55
N ALA A 186 4.43 3.48 26.79
CA ALA A 186 5.29 3.72 27.95
C ALA A 186 5.55 2.45 28.79
N ASN A 187 4.60 1.52 28.83
CA ASN A 187 4.65 0.29 29.60
C ASN A 187 3.65 -0.75 29.08
N GLU A 188 3.65 -1.93 29.68
CA GLU A 188 2.82 -3.06 29.30
C GLU A 188 1.31 -2.79 29.41
N ASP A 189 0.84 -2.14 30.46
CA ASP A 189 -0.59 -1.84 30.64
C ASP A 189 -1.11 -0.95 29.51
N VAL A 190 -0.31 0.05 29.11
CA VAL A 190 -0.60 0.95 27.98
C VAL A 190 -0.64 0.18 26.65
N VAL A 191 0.22 -0.84 26.45
CA VAL A 191 0.15 -1.70 25.26
C VAL A 191 -1.22 -2.34 25.14
N ARG A 192 -1.64 -3.08 26.17
CA ARG A 192 -2.91 -3.83 26.15
C ARG A 192 -4.12 -2.92 25.97
N GLU A 193 -4.16 -1.81 26.68
CA GLU A 193 -5.23 -0.83 26.53
C GLU A 193 -5.34 -0.32 25.10
N ARG A 194 -4.23 0.13 24.53
CA ARG A 194 -4.21 0.80 23.21
C ARG A 194 -4.43 -0.16 22.06
N VAL A 195 -3.88 -1.38 22.10
CA VAL A 195 -4.14 -2.40 21.09
C VAL A 195 -5.62 -2.77 21.08
N ARG A 196 -6.22 -3.03 22.24
CA ARG A 196 -7.66 -3.33 22.34
C ARG A 196 -8.52 -2.19 21.81
N ALA A 197 -8.16 -0.95 22.12
CA ALA A 197 -8.90 0.22 21.67
C ALA A 197 -8.94 0.32 20.13
N VAL A 198 -7.81 0.13 19.44
CA VAL A 198 -7.77 0.19 17.97
C VAL A 198 -8.42 -1.05 17.33
N THR A 199 -8.30 -2.23 17.95
CA THR A 199 -8.94 -3.45 17.47
C THR A 199 -10.47 -3.34 17.53
N HIS A 200 -11.02 -2.84 18.64
CA HIS A 200 -12.46 -2.60 18.77
C HIS A 200 -12.97 -1.54 17.81
N ALA A 201 -12.11 -0.64 17.36
CA ALA A 201 -12.44 0.36 16.35
C ALA A 201 -12.23 -0.13 14.90
N GLY A 202 -11.91 -1.41 14.70
CA GLY A 202 -11.99 -2.07 13.38
C GLY A 202 -10.70 -2.11 12.58
N VAL A 203 -9.50 -1.89 13.18
CA VAL A 203 -8.24 -2.15 12.46
C VAL A 203 -8.12 -3.62 12.08
N ASN A 204 -7.45 -3.89 10.97
CA ASN A 204 -7.13 -5.24 10.49
C ASN A 204 -5.63 -5.47 10.24
N SER A 205 -4.80 -4.60 10.76
CA SER A 205 -3.35 -4.76 10.89
C SER A 205 -2.84 -3.83 11.99
N LEU A 206 -1.61 -4.01 12.46
CA LEU A 206 -0.92 -3.04 13.30
C LEU A 206 0.33 -2.53 12.60
N GLU A 207 0.58 -1.24 12.76
CA GLU A 207 1.81 -0.57 12.37
C GLU A 207 2.61 -0.22 13.61
N ILE A 208 3.86 -0.67 13.68
CA ILE A 208 4.78 -0.36 14.77
C ILE A 208 5.99 0.35 14.19
N ASN A 209 6.31 1.53 14.71
CA ASN A 209 7.59 2.13 14.49
C ASN A 209 8.55 1.75 15.63
N ALA A 210 9.48 0.86 15.33
CA ALA A 210 10.54 0.44 16.21
C ALA A 210 11.89 1.10 15.86
N ASP A 211 11.93 1.93 14.80
CA ASP A 211 13.12 2.65 14.34
C ASP A 211 13.49 3.78 15.32
N LYS A 212 14.75 3.82 15.70
CA LYS A 212 15.32 4.92 16.50
C LYS A 212 15.74 6.13 15.65
N GLY A 213 15.56 6.06 14.33
CA GLY A 213 15.92 7.12 13.40
C GLY A 213 17.37 7.08 12.94
N PRO A 214 17.80 8.05 12.12
CA PRO A 214 19.08 8.04 11.43
C PRO A 214 20.31 8.20 12.35
N SER A 215 20.10 8.52 13.62
CA SER A 215 21.19 8.65 14.59
C SER A 215 21.05 7.60 15.69
N LYS A 216 22.08 6.78 15.88
CA LYS A 216 22.08 5.69 16.87
C LYS A 216 21.77 6.11 18.30
N ASP A 217 21.87 7.41 18.65
CA ASP A 217 21.99 7.85 20.06
C ASP A 217 20.92 8.81 20.56
N THR A 218 19.88 9.12 19.76
CA THR A 218 19.09 10.31 20.12
C THR A 218 17.59 10.12 20.35
N ARG A 219 17.00 8.96 20.04
CA ARG A 219 15.55 8.79 20.18
C ARG A 219 15.17 7.56 21.00
N ALA A 220 14.08 7.70 21.74
CA ALA A 220 13.45 6.54 22.35
C ALA A 220 12.89 5.62 21.28
N TYR A 221 13.05 4.33 21.43
CA TYR A 221 12.51 3.30 20.53
C TYR A 221 11.91 2.16 21.35
N LEU A 222 11.05 1.37 20.73
CA LEU A 222 10.42 0.22 21.38
C LEU A 222 11.45 -0.90 21.54
N GLN A 223 11.90 -1.08 22.79
CA GLN A 223 12.78 -2.17 23.13
C GLN A 223 12.03 -3.51 23.07
N ARG A 224 12.77 -4.57 22.81
CA ARG A 224 12.25 -5.92 22.61
C ARG A 224 11.17 -6.37 23.61
N PRO A 225 11.27 -6.18 24.94
CA PRO A 225 10.23 -6.65 25.85
C PRO A 225 8.86 -6.03 25.59
N LEU A 226 8.78 -4.72 25.32
CA LEU A 226 7.51 -4.05 25.00
C LEU A 226 7.04 -4.40 23.59
N LEU A 227 7.96 -4.59 22.66
CA LEU A 227 7.66 -5.02 21.31
C LEU A 227 7.05 -6.43 21.26
N GLU A 228 7.60 -7.37 22.04
CA GLU A 228 7.06 -8.74 22.19
C GLU A 228 5.62 -8.72 22.71
N ILE A 229 5.33 -7.89 23.71
CA ILE A 229 3.97 -7.76 24.26
C ILE A 229 3.03 -7.17 23.21
N LEU A 230 3.47 -6.14 22.51
CA LEU A 230 2.66 -5.45 21.48
C LEU A 230 2.32 -6.39 20.33
N VAL A 231 3.31 -7.14 19.82
CA VAL A 231 3.12 -8.14 18.77
C VAL A 231 2.20 -9.27 19.25
N ALA A 232 2.41 -9.78 20.46
CA ALA A 232 1.57 -10.84 21.04
C ALA A 232 0.11 -10.40 21.23
N GLU A 233 -0.14 -9.17 21.67
CA GLU A 233 -1.50 -8.61 21.77
C GLU A 233 -2.14 -8.48 20.36
N GLY A 234 -1.40 -8.00 19.35
CA GLY A 234 -1.89 -7.94 17.96
C GLY A 234 -2.28 -9.32 17.43
N HIS A 235 -1.40 -10.29 17.59
CA HIS A 235 -1.66 -11.68 17.18
C HIS A 235 -2.81 -12.33 17.96
N GLY A 236 -3.02 -11.93 19.22
CA GLY A 236 -4.17 -12.37 20.01
C GLY A 236 -5.52 -11.95 19.45
N PHE A 237 -5.52 -10.97 18.53
CA PHE A 237 -6.69 -10.53 17.76
C PHE A 237 -6.60 -10.90 16.28
N ASP A 238 -5.74 -11.85 15.89
CA ASP A 238 -5.50 -12.28 14.51
C ASP A 238 -5.02 -11.16 13.57
N LEU A 239 -4.41 -10.09 14.11
CA LEU A 239 -3.91 -8.96 13.33
C LEU A 239 -2.46 -9.22 12.87
N PRO A 240 -2.14 -9.07 11.58
CA PRO A 240 -0.75 -8.99 11.15
C PRO A 240 -0.09 -7.72 11.70
N VAL A 241 1.15 -7.88 12.16
CA VAL A 241 1.95 -6.80 12.75
C VAL A 241 3.15 -6.52 11.87
N LEU A 242 3.27 -5.29 11.37
CA LEU A 242 4.37 -4.85 10.53
C LEU A 242 5.19 -3.80 11.30
N CYS A 243 6.53 -3.94 11.24
CA CYS A 243 7.45 -3.19 12.07
C CYS A 243 8.40 -2.36 11.21
N ASP A 244 8.32 -1.04 11.31
CA ASP A 244 9.27 -0.11 10.68
C ASP A 244 10.57 -0.11 11.50
N VAL A 245 11.71 -0.39 10.86
CA VAL A 245 13.01 -0.59 11.47
C VAL A 245 14.12 -0.03 10.60
N GLY A 246 15.17 0.55 11.22
CA GLY A 246 16.31 1.12 10.48
C GLY A 246 17.61 0.30 10.58
N TRP A 247 17.79 -0.46 11.67
CA TRP A 247 19.07 -1.05 12.06
C TRP A 247 18.99 -2.56 12.28
N ASN A 248 20.12 -3.27 12.15
CA ASN A 248 20.19 -4.73 12.35
C ASN A 248 19.65 -5.18 13.71
N GLN A 249 19.94 -4.45 14.79
CA GLN A 249 19.44 -4.81 16.11
C GLN A 249 17.90 -4.75 16.16
N GLU A 250 17.31 -3.76 15.52
CA GLU A 250 15.85 -3.62 15.44
C GLU A 250 15.22 -4.72 14.59
N VAL A 251 15.90 -5.14 13.49
CA VAL A 251 15.49 -6.31 12.71
C VAL A 251 15.48 -7.57 13.57
N LEU A 252 16.53 -7.78 14.38
CA LEU A 252 16.61 -8.92 15.29
C LEU A 252 15.52 -8.86 16.36
N ASP A 253 15.26 -7.68 16.92
CA ASP A 253 14.23 -7.49 17.93
C ASP A 253 12.83 -7.70 17.35
N ALA A 254 12.53 -7.11 16.18
CA ALA A 254 11.26 -7.29 15.49
C ALA A 254 11.00 -8.74 15.07
N THR A 255 12.03 -9.40 14.53
CA THR A 255 11.96 -10.81 14.17
C THR A 255 11.77 -11.69 15.40
N GLY A 256 12.51 -11.42 16.47
CA GLY A 256 12.40 -12.15 17.74
C GLY A 256 11.07 -11.94 18.45
N ALA A 257 10.44 -10.77 18.30
CA ALA A 257 9.10 -10.47 18.79
C ALA A 257 8.00 -11.13 17.95
N GLY A 258 8.29 -11.58 16.72
CA GLY A 258 7.35 -12.27 15.85
C GLY A 258 6.59 -11.35 14.89
N CYS A 259 7.11 -10.17 14.54
CA CYS A 259 6.52 -9.33 13.48
C CYS A 259 6.31 -10.13 12.20
N ASN A 260 5.20 -9.92 11.49
CA ASN A 260 4.92 -10.56 10.19
C ASN A 260 5.81 -10.02 9.08
N ALA A 261 6.17 -8.75 9.16
CA ALA A 261 7.09 -8.11 8.25
C ALA A 261 7.94 -7.05 8.97
N VAL A 262 9.13 -6.79 8.41
CA VAL A 262 9.95 -5.61 8.71
C VAL A 262 9.97 -4.68 7.51
N GLU A 263 9.87 -3.38 7.75
CA GLU A 263 9.81 -2.34 6.74
C GLU A 263 11.02 -1.41 6.88
N GLY A 264 11.61 -0.98 5.76
CA GLY A 264 12.76 -0.08 5.77
C GLY A 264 14.10 -0.78 5.74
N VAL A 265 14.94 -0.63 6.77
CA VAL A 265 16.35 -1.07 6.89
C VAL A 265 17.26 -0.34 5.91
N TRP A 266 17.38 0.98 6.09
CA TRP A 266 18.17 1.83 5.20
C TRP A 266 19.49 2.31 5.83
N GLU A 267 19.60 2.24 7.15
CA GLU A 267 20.69 2.88 7.86
C GLU A 267 21.99 2.04 7.84
N GLU A 268 21.86 0.72 7.69
CA GLU A 268 23.04 -0.16 7.58
C GLU A 268 22.82 -1.36 6.65
N LEU A 269 23.90 -2.03 6.28
CA LEU A 269 23.82 -3.31 5.59
C LEU A 269 23.26 -4.39 6.53
N LEU A 270 22.33 -5.19 6.05
CA LEU A 270 21.83 -6.35 6.78
C LEU A 270 22.99 -7.29 7.12
N SER A 271 23.16 -7.58 8.41
CA SER A 271 24.10 -8.59 8.87
C SER A 271 23.67 -10.00 8.46
N ASP A 272 24.61 -10.97 8.46
CA ASP A 272 24.25 -12.36 8.19
C ASP A 272 23.29 -12.91 9.25
N GLU A 273 23.44 -12.44 10.50
CA GLU A 273 22.58 -12.81 11.61
C GLU A 273 21.16 -12.28 11.40
N ALA A 274 20.99 -11.00 11.00
CA ALA A 274 19.69 -10.41 10.72
C ALA A 274 18.98 -11.12 9.56
N VAL A 275 19.72 -11.40 8.47
CA VAL A 275 19.15 -12.16 7.33
C VAL A 275 18.77 -13.58 7.73
N ALA A 276 19.62 -14.28 8.49
CA ALA A 276 19.29 -15.61 8.99
C ALA A 276 18.08 -15.60 9.92
N ALA A 277 17.94 -14.57 10.76
CA ALA A 277 16.78 -14.39 11.62
C ALA A 277 15.49 -14.20 10.81
N LEU A 278 15.50 -13.31 9.80
CA LEU A 278 14.37 -13.10 8.88
C LEU A 278 13.95 -14.39 8.19
N ALA A 279 14.91 -15.11 7.62
CA ALA A 279 14.65 -16.38 6.91
C ALA A 279 14.08 -17.45 7.85
N LYS A 280 14.67 -17.64 9.04
CA LYS A 280 14.23 -18.60 10.04
C LYS A 280 12.86 -18.23 10.62
N GLY A 281 12.63 -16.97 10.91
CA GLY A 281 11.37 -16.43 11.42
C GLY A 281 10.26 -16.37 10.36
N LYS A 282 10.60 -16.57 9.08
CA LYS A 282 9.71 -16.37 7.92
C LYS A 282 9.11 -14.96 7.88
N VAL A 283 9.86 -14.00 8.39
CA VAL A 283 9.48 -12.59 8.40
C VAL A 283 9.68 -12.01 7.01
N THR A 284 8.69 -11.33 6.49
CA THR A 284 8.75 -10.68 5.18
C THR A 284 9.55 -9.38 5.25
N PHE A 285 10.37 -9.10 4.25
CA PHE A 285 11.10 -7.84 4.14
C PHE A 285 10.43 -6.91 3.12
N VAL A 286 10.04 -5.71 3.56
CA VAL A 286 9.44 -4.63 2.76
C VAL A 286 10.47 -3.49 2.65
N PRO A 287 11.26 -3.41 1.57
CA PRO A 287 12.38 -2.47 1.50
C PRO A 287 12.00 -1.02 1.29
N SER A 288 10.80 -0.72 0.77
CA SER A 288 10.30 0.64 0.49
C SER A 288 11.32 1.51 -0.27
N LEU A 289 11.90 0.97 -1.35
CA LEU A 289 12.97 1.59 -2.11
C LEU A 289 12.54 2.92 -2.75
N THR A 290 11.26 3.03 -3.12
CA THR A 290 10.69 4.24 -3.72
C THR A 290 10.78 5.43 -2.77
N GLN A 291 10.49 5.23 -1.49
CA GLN A 291 10.52 6.31 -0.50
C GLN A 291 11.89 6.99 -0.39
N GLN A 292 12.97 6.24 -0.61
CA GLN A 292 14.32 6.79 -0.61
C GLN A 292 14.79 7.24 -1.99
N GLY A 293 14.49 6.42 -3.01
CA GLY A 293 15.01 6.66 -4.37
C GLY A 293 14.49 7.96 -4.97
N ASP A 294 13.28 8.35 -4.64
CA ASP A 294 12.66 9.54 -5.21
C ASP A 294 13.19 10.84 -4.61
N LEU A 295 13.82 10.80 -3.43
CA LEU A 295 14.58 11.94 -2.88
C LEU A 295 15.79 12.30 -3.74
N LEU A 296 16.43 11.34 -4.41
CA LEU A 296 17.52 11.62 -5.35
C LEU A 296 17.05 12.43 -6.55
N ASN A 297 15.84 12.18 -7.06
CA ASN A 297 15.26 12.96 -8.14
C ASN A 297 15.08 14.44 -7.76
N LEU A 298 14.89 14.73 -6.46
CA LEU A 298 14.74 16.09 -5.97
C LEU A 298 16.04 16.92 -6.15
N LEU A 299 17.20 16.26 -6.13
CA LEU A 299 18.50 16.91 -6.19
C LEU A 299 18.85 17.43 -7.58
N ASP A 300 18.26 16.87 -8.62
CA ASP A 300 18.45 17.27 -10.02
C ASP A 300 17.13 17.77 -10.65
N GLU A 301 17.18 18.94 -11.26
CA GLU A 301 15.98 19.55 -11.84
C GLU A 301 15.49 18.82 -13.09
N GLN A 302 16.41 18.31 -13.91
CA GLN A 302 16.07 17.59 -15.13
C GLN A 302 15.51 16.20 -14.80
N GLU A 303 16.12 15.50 -13.83
CA GLU A 303 15.61 14.22 -13.34
C GLU A 303 14.23 14.34 -12.70
N LEU A 304 14.02 15.36 -11.84
CA LEU A 304 12.72 15.63 -11.27
C LEU A 304 11.67 15.93 -12.34
N LYS A 305 12.01 16.77 -13.32
CA LYS A 305 11.11 17.08 -14.43
C LYS A 305 10.76 15.83 -15.23
N ALA A 306 11.77 15.03 -15.62
CA ALA A 306 11.57 13.79 -16.34
C ALA A 306 10.71 12.78 -15.56
N TYR A 307 10.90 12.70 -14.24
CA TYR A 307 10.07 11.87 -13.36
C TYR A 307 8.61 12.35 -13.33
N LEU A 308 8.39 13.64 -13.11
CA LEU A 308 7.05 14.21 -13.07
C LEU A 308 6.31 14.13 -14.41
N GLU A 309 7.02 14.16 -15.55
CA GLU A 309 6.44 14.04 -16.88
C GLU A 309 6.10 12.59 -17.29
N GLN A 310 6.46 11.58 -16.51
CA GLN A 310 6.11 10.19 -16.81
C GLN A 310 4.59 10.02 -16.86
N PRO A 311 4.04 9.32 -17.88
CA PRO A 311 2.59 9.15 -18.02
C PRO A 311 1.92 8.56 -16.78
N VAL A 312 2.54 7.56 -16.13
CA VAL A 312 2.01 6.94 -14.91
C VAL A 312 1.96 7.91 -13.73
N VAL A 313 2.94 8.81 -13.61
CA VAL A 313 2.94 9.87 -12.60
C VAL A 313 1.85 10.89 -12.91
N GLN A 314 1.75 11.34 -14.17
CA GLN A 314 0.73 12.32 -14.57
C GLN A 314 -0.70 11.80 -14.38
N GLN A 315 -0.94 10.50 -14.57
CA GLN A 315 -2.21 9.85 -14.31
C GLN A 315 -2.53 9.71 -12.81
N SER A 316 -1.50 9.71 -11.97
CA SER A 316 -1.64 9.62 -10.51
C SER A 316 -1.92 10.97 -9.85
N LEU A 317 -1.71 12.09 -10.58
CA LEU A 317 -1.84 13.43 -10.04
C LEU A 317 -3.23 14.01 -10.30
N SER A 318 -3.97 14.31 -9.25
CA SER A 318 -5.19 15.13 -9.35
C SER A 318 -4.86 16.57 -9.80
N SER A 319 -5.87 17.29 -10.29
CA SER A 319 -5.72 18.70 -10.63
C SER A 319 -5.19 19.54 -9.46
N ILE A 320 -5.67 19.25 -8.25
CA ILE A 320 -5.24 19.92 -7.02
C ILE A 320 -3.78 19.59 -6.67
N MET A 321 -3.36 18.32 -6.85
CA MET A 321 -1.96 17.93 -6.66
C MET A 321 -1.03 18.62 -7.67
N LYS A 322 -1.44 18.73 -8.93
CA LYS A 322 -0.71 19.48 -9.97
C LYS A 322 -0.57 20.96 -9.62
N GLU A 323 -1.66 21.56 -9.17
CA GLU A 323 -1.67 22.96 -8.70
C GLU A 323 -0.77 23.14 -7.46
N SER A 324 -0.83 22.20 -6.51
CA SER A 324 0.03 22.22 -5.31
C SER A 324 1.51 22.10 -5.67
N LEU A 325 1.86 21.19 -6.57
CA LEU A 325 3.25 21.06 -7.06
C LEU A 325 3.72 22.35 -7.74
N ALA A 326 2.86 22.97 -8.56
CA ALA A 326 3.18 24.25 -9.22
C ALA A 326 3.34 25.40 -8.21
N LYS A 327 2.45 25.52 -7.23
CA LYS A 327 2.55 26.52 -6.15
C LYS A 327 3.79 26.33 -5.29
N ASN A 328 4.16 25.09 -5.03
CA ASN A 328 5.30 24.73 -4.19
C ASN A 328 6.61 24.59 -4.96
N ALA A 329 6.65 24.88 -6.27
CA ALA A 329 7.87 24.79 -7.08
C ALA A 329 9.03 25.61 -6.49
N GLY A 330 8.76 26.81 -5.95
CA GLY A 330 9.75 27.63 -5.26
C GLY A 330 10.26 26.99 -3.96
N ILE A 331 9.41 26.28 -3.22
CA ILE A 331 9.81 25.53 -2.01
C ILE A 331 10.70 24.36 -2.42
N ILE A 332 10.28 23.58 -3.44
CA ILE A 332 11.06 22.47 -4.00
C ILE A 332 12.44 22.95 -4.44
N GLN A 333 12.50 24.09 -5.16
CA GLN A 333 13.74 24.70 -5.57
C GLN A 333 14.60 25.12 -4.35
N SER A 334 14.01 25.78 -3.35
CA SER A 334 14.71 26.18 -2.13
C SER A 334 15.25 24.99 -1.34
N VAL A 335 14.50 23.88 -1.26
CA VAL A 335 14.96 22.64 -0.64
C VAL A 335 16.13 22.06 -1.46
N ARG A 336 16.03 22.00 -2.78
CA ARG A 336 17.11 21.56 -3.67
C ARG A 336 18.37 22.40 -3.49
N GLU A 337 18.24 23.72 -3.46
CA GLU A 337 19.38 24.63 -3.26
C GLU A 337 20.05 24.42 -1.90
N LYS A 338 19.26 24.21 -0.84
CA LYS A 338 19.79 23.89 0.49
C LYS A 338 20.49 22.54 0.50
N LEU A 339 19.90 21.52 -0.14
CA LEU A 339 20.50 20.18 -0.23
C LEU A 339 21.77 20.17 -1.09
N ASN A 340 21.85 21.02 -2.12
CA ASN A 340 23.03 21.15 -2.99
C ASN A 340 24.01 22.25 -2.53
N GLY A 341 23.69 23.03 -1.48
CA GLY A 341 24.52 24.10 -0.91
C GLY A 341 25.73 23.59 -0.10
N ALA A 342 26.18 24.37 0.88
CA ALA A 342 27.34 24.01 1.72
C ALA A 342 27.13 22.68 2.46
N GLY A 343 27.56 21.59 1.89
CA GLY A 343 27.29 20.20 2.31
C GLY A 343 26.50 19.38 1.29
N GLY A 344 26.04 19.97 0.19
CA GLY A 344 25.16 19.31 -0.79
C GLY A 344 25.79 18.08 -1.47
N ALA A 345 27.08 18.13 -1.78
CA ALA A 345 27.81 16.94 -2.25
C ALA A 345 27.74 15.81 -1.21
N SER A 346 27.90 16.12 0.07
CA SER A 346 27.78 15.16 1.17
C SER A 346 26.38 14.57 1.30
N ILE A 347 25.31 15.35 1.07
CA ILE A 347 23.91 14.85 1.14
C ILE A 347 23.63 13.93 -0.04
N ARG A 348 24.02 14.30 -1.26
CA ARG A 348 23.89 13.44 -2.44
C ARG A 348 24.60 12.10 -2.23
N GLU A 349 25.87 12.14 -1.81
CA GLU A 349 26.66 10.94 -1.51
C GLU A 349 25.99 10.07 -0.44
N GLN A 350 25.43 10.68 0.61
CA GLN A 350 24.72 9.94 1.65
C GLN A 350 23.47 9.23 1.10
N LEU A 351 22.66 9.91 0.29
CA LEU A 351 21.46 9.31 -0.32
C LEU A 351 21.83 8.21 -1.32
N GLU A 352 22.87 8.40 -2.12
CA GLU A 352 23.39 7.38 -3.04
C GLU A 352 23.90 6.14 -2.28
N GLU A 353 24.62 6.35 -1.19
CA GLU A 353 25.09 5.25 -0.35
C GLU A 353 23.94 4.53 0.38
N GLN A 354 22.93 5.26 0.85
CA GLN A 354 21.72 4.66 1.39
C GLN A 354 21.00 3.80 0.33
N GLN A 355 20.84 4.31 -0.90
CA GLN A 355 20.22 3.54 -1.98
C GLN A 355 21.04 2.29 -2.34
N LYS A 356 22.37 2.39 -2.42
CA LYS A 356 23.25 1.23 -2.64
C LYS A 356 23.09 0.19 -1.53
N ARG A 357 23.04 0.61 -0.26
CA ARG A 357 22.80 -0.28 0.88
C ARG A 357 21.43 -0.94 0.78
N ALA A 358 20.38 -0.18 0.48
CA ALA A 358 19.04 -0.72 0.32
C ALA A 358 18.97 -1.78 -0.79
N PHE A 359 19.61 -1.55 -1.94
CA PHE A 359 19.71 -2.55 -3.01
C PHE A 359 20.48 -3.79 -2.57
N ALA A 360 21.63 -3.60 -1.90
CA ALA A 360 22.41 -4.73 -1.37
C ALA A 360 21.62 -5.55 -0.33
N ASN A 361 20.83 -4.87 0.51
CA ASN A 361 19.95 -5.53 1.48
C ASN A 361 18.87 -6.38 0.81
N VAL A 362 18.23 -5.86 -0.24
CA VAL A 362 17.25 -6.61 -1.05
C VAL A 362 17.90 -7.84 -1.67
N GLN A 363 19.07 -7.68 -2.33
CA GLN A 363 19.78 -8.77 -2.96
C GLN A 363 20.18 -9.85 -1.95
N LYS A 364 20.71 -9.44 -0.80
CA LYS A 364 21.17 -10.34 0.26
C LYS A 364 19.99 -11.11 0.86
N ALA A 365 18.89 -10.43 1.17
CA ALA A 365 17.69 -11.05 1.71
C ALA A 365 17.05 -12.04 0.71
N ASN A 366 16.90 -11.63 -0.57
CA ASN A 366 16.36 -12.48 -1.62
C ASN A 366 17.22 -13.75 -1.83
N SER A 367 18.54 -13.60 -1.89
CA SER A 367 19.49 -14.73 -2.04
C SER A 367 19.43 -15.72 -0.88
N ALA A 368 19.04 -15.27 0.30
CA ALA A 368 18.84 -16.12 1.48
C ALA A 368 17.41 -16.72 1.58
N GLY A 369 16.55 -16.47 0.59
CA GLY A 369 15.17 -16.98 0.56
C GLY A 369 14.21 -16.20 1.46
N VAL A 370 14.57 -15.01 1.94
CA VAL A 370 13.65 -14.11 2.62
C VAL A 370 12.63 -13.59 1.61
N LYS A 371 11.33 -13.64 1.95
CA LYS A 371 10.29 -13.08 1.09
C LYS A 371 10.42 -11.56 1.03
N ILE A 372 10.51 -11.03 -0.18
CA ILE A 372 10.42 -9.59 -0.42
C ILE A 372 8.96 -9.24 -0.72
N ALA A 373 8.44 -8.16 -0.14
CA ALA A 373 7.12 -7.62 -0.42
C ALA A 373 7.18 -6.14 -0.80
N VAL A 374 6.07 -5.60 -1.29
CA VAL A 374 5.96 -4.21 -1.75
C VAL A 374 5.18 -3.35 -0.77
N GLY A 375 5.82 -2.26 -0.37
CA GLY A 375 5.23 -1.15 0.36
C GLY A 375 6.01 0.11 0.00
N THR A 376 5.33 1.09 -0.61
CA THR A 376 6.04 2.18 -1.30
C THR A 376 6.27 3.41 -0.45
N GLY A 377 5.50 3.59 0.63
CA GLY A 377 5.45 4.86 1.34
C GLY A 377 4.66 5.95 0.58
N ALA A 378 3.78 5.54 -0.37
CA ALA A 378 2.94 6.47 -1.12
C ALA A 378 2.24 7.47 -0.20
N GLY A 379 2.14 8.71 -0.67
CA GLY A 379 1.68 9.84 0.13
C GLY A 379 2.80 10.56 0.88
N THR A 380 4.06 10.15 0.82
CA THR A 380 5.22 10.96 1.21
C THR A 380 5.71 11.83 0.05
N LEU A 381 6.68 12.73 0.32
CA LEU A 381 7.19 13.67 -0.68
C LEU A 381 7.64 12.94 -1.95
N LEU A 382 7.08 13.32 -3.10
CA LEU A 382 7.35 12.77 -4.44
C LEU A 382 6.97 11.28 -4.64
N VAL A 383 6.41 10.60 -3.64
CA VAL A 383 5.94 9.22 -3.75
C VAL A 383 4.44 9.23 -4.02
N PHE A 384 4.08 9.20 -5.31
CA PHE A 384 2.69 9.37 -5.74
C PHE A 384 1.90 8.05 -5.69
N PRO A 385 0.68 8.06 -5.10
CA PRO A 385 -0.20 6.90 -5.08
C PRO A 385 -0.41 6.33 -6.49
N GLY A 386 -0.21 5.03 -6.65
CA GLY A 386 -0.32 4.35 -7.94
C GLY A 386 1.01 4.26 -8.68
N ALA A 387 1.58 5.37 -9.11
CA ALA A 387 2.87 5.40 -9.82
C ALA A 387 4.00 4.75 -9.02
N SER A 388 3.99 4.93 -7.69
CA SER A 388 5.02 4.44 -6.78
C SER A 388 5.18 2.91 -6.79
N VAL A 389 4.11 2.13 -6.98
CA VAL A 389 4.26 0.66 -7.04
C VAL A 389 5.04 0.22 -8.28
N HIS A 390 4.76 0.81 -9.43
CA HIS A 390 5.53 0.51 -10.64
C HIS A 390 6.99 0.94 -10.49
N ARG A 391 7.23 2.06 -9.81
CA ARG A 391 8.57 2.50 -9.48
C ARG A 391 9.28 1.54 -8.52
N GLU A 392 8.58 1.04 -7.49
CA GLU A 392 9.12 0.03 -6.57
C GLU A 392 9.51 -1.25 -7.33
N LEU A 393 8.67 -1.72 -8.26
CA LEU A 393 8.99 -2.87 -9.12
C LEU A 393 10.25 -2.64 -9.95
N GLN A 394 10.41 -1.46 -10.54
CA GLN A 394 11.63 -1.08 -11.28
C GLN A 394 12.87 -1.12 -10.37
N LEU A 395 12.75 -0.55 -9.17
CA LEU A 395 13.85 -0.50 -8.21
C LEU A 395 14.21 -1.90 -7.67
N LEU A 396 13.22 -2.77 -7.44
CA LEU A 396 13.46 -4.17 -7.06
C LEU A 396 14.22 -4.92 -8.16
N VAL A 397 13.86 -4.73 -9.43
CA VAL A 397 14.60 -5.32 -10.55
C VAL A 397 16.01 -4.74 -10.64
N LYS A 398 16.17 -3.42 -10.45
CA LYS A 398 17.49 -2.77 -10.39
C LYS A 398 18.32 -3.27 -9.22
N ALA A 399 17.71 -3.64 -8.11
CA ALA A 399 18.34 -4.26 -6.95
C ALA A 399 18.71 -5.75 -7.16
N GLY A 400 18.37 -6.34 -8.32
CA GLY A 400 18.78 -7.70 -8.70
C GLY A 400 17.70 -8.76 -8.68
N LEU A 401 16.45 -8.42 -8.40
CA LEU A 401 15.34 -9.35 -8.57
C LEU A 401 15.04 -9.53 -10.07
N THR A 402 14.60 -10.72 -10.44
CA THR A 402 13.99 -10.94 -11.76
C THR A 402 12.62 -10.24 -11.82
N PRO A 403 12.11 -9.88 -13.02
CA PRO A 403 10.76 -9.35 -13.15
C PRO A 403 9.67 -10.27 -12.55
N MET A 404 9.85 -11.59 -12.61
CA MET A 404 8.95 -12.55 -11.97
C MET A 404 8.96 -12.40 -10.44
N GLU A 405 10.13 -12.33 -9.83
CA GLU A 405 10.27 -12.15 -8.38
C GLU A 405 9.68 -10.81 -7.93
N ALA A 406 9.85 -9.75 -8.71
CA ALA A 406 9.25 -8.44 -8.44
C ALA A 406 7.72 -8.50 -8.48
N ILE A 407 7.11 -9.20 -9.48
CA ILE A 407 5.66 -9.41 -9.54
C ILE A 407 5.18 -10.24 -8.33
N VAL A 408 5.90 -11.31 -7.99
CA VAL A 408 5.58 -12.13 -6.81
C VAL A 408 5.67 -11.31 -5.53
N ALA A 409 6.63 -10.40 -5.43
CA ALA A 409 6.76 -9.48 -4.29
C ALA A 409 5.53 -8.58 -4.17
N ALA A 410 5.06 -7.98 -5.28
CA ALA A 410 3.90 -7.08 -5.28
C ALA A 410 2.53 -7.78 -5.27
N THR A 411 2.50 -9.10 -5.24
CA THR A 411 1.26 -9.88 -5.28
C THR A 411 1.20 -10.86 -4.11
N ARG A 412 1.69 -12.09 -4.29
CA ARG A 412 1.61 -13.16 -3.29
C ARG A 412 2.28 -12.79 -1.96
N ASN A 413 3.53 -12.30 -2.00
CA ASN A 413 4.28 -12.07 -0.77
C ASN A 413 3.67 -10.95 0.06
N THR A 414 3.21 -9.85 -0.60
CA THR A 414 2.51 -8.77 0.10
C THR A 414 1.17 -9.23 0.64
N ALA A 415 0.40 -10.04 -0.13
CA ALA A 415 -0.86 -10.60 0.37
C ALA A 415 -0.64 -11.49 1.61
N GLU A 416 0.41 -12.32 1.61
CA GLU A 416 0.76 -13.18 2.74
C GLU A 416 1.19 -12.38 3.98
N SER A 417 1.97 -11.30 3.82
CA SER A 417 2.39 -10.43 4.95
C SER A 417 1.20 -9.72 5.61
N LEU A 418 0.11 -9.51 4.87
CA LEU A 418 -1.15 -8.95 5.35
C LEU A 418 -2.19 -10.01 5.76
N SER A 419 -1.80 -11.28 5.88
CA SER A 419 -2.69 -12.41 6.19
C SER A 419 -3.84 -12.61 5.17
N LEU A 420 -3.69 -12.11 3.95
CA LEU A 420 -4.67 -12.22 2.85
C LEU A 420 -4.31 -13.31 1.83
N GLY A 421 -3.18 -14.02 1.99
CA GLY A 421 -2.64 -14.97 1.02
C GLY A 421 -3.55 -16.16 0.68
N THR A 422 -4.48 -16.52 1.57
CA THR A 422 -5.46 -17.59 1.34
C THR A 422 -6.52 -17.20 0.31
N GLU A 423 -6.80 -15.90 0.16
CA GLU A 423 -7.89 -15.40 -0.69
C GLU A 423 -7.39 -14.61 -1.91
N LEU A 424 -6.18 -14.05 -1.85
CA LEU A 424 -5.66 -13.07 -2.80
C LEU A 424 -4.18 -13.33 -3.12
N GLY A 425 -3.62 -12.56 -4.04
CA GLY A 425 -2.20 -12.53 -4.36
C GLY A 425 -1.74 -13.54 -5.41
N THR A 426 -2.57 -14.51 -5.76
CA THR A 426 -2.31 -15.46 -6.86
C THR A 426 -3.59 -15.75 -7.66
N LEU A 427 -3.44 -16.18 -8.92
CA LEU A 427 -4.55 -16.59 -9.79
C LEU A 427 -4.75 -18.10 -9.70
N GLU A 428 -5.52 -18.53 -8.72
CA GLU A 428 -5.84 -19.93 -8.44
C GLU A 428 -7.34 -20.12 -8.21
N ALA A 429 -7.84 -21.31 -8.56
CA ALA A 429 -9.25 -21.62 -8.33
C ALA A 429 -9.62 -21.49 -6.84
N GLY A 430 -10.75 -20.89 -6.57
CA GLY A 430 -11.27 -20.59 -5.22
C GLY A 430 -10.88 -19.22 -4.68
N LYS A 431 -9.82 -18.58 -5.19
CA LYS A 431 -9.41 -17.24 -4.77
C LYS A 431 -10.27 -16.14 -5.41
N LYS A 432 -10.27 -14.97 -4.82
CA LYS A 432 -10.93 -13.77 -5.37
C LYS A 432 -10.30 -13.38 -6.70
N ALA A 433 -11.13 -12.95 -7.64
CA ALA A 433 -10.70 -12.58 -8.98
C ALA A 433 -10.33 -11.10 -9.04
N ASP A 434 -9.27 -10.73 -8.34
CA ASP A 434 -8.62 -9.43 -8.42
C ASP A 434 -7.38 -9.58 -9.30
N LEU A 435 -7.42 -9.01 -10.52
CA LEU A 435 -6.37 -9.20 -11.52
C LEU A 435 -6.23 -8.01 -12.46
N VAL A 436 -5.09 -7.95 -13.14
CA VAL A 436 -4.79 -6.93 -14.15
C VAL A 436 -4.49 -7.61 -15.48
N ILE A 437 -5.08 -7.09 -16.54
CA ILE A 437 -4.76 -7.46 -17.92
C ILE A 437 -3.79 -6.41 -18.47
N LEU A 438 -2.65 -6.82 -18.99
CA LEU A 438 -1.60 -5.96 -19.53
C LEU A 438 -1.48 -6.13 -21.03
N ASP A 439 -1.20 -5.04 -21.75
CA ASP A 439 -0.98 -5.04 -23.19
C ASP A 439 0.41 -5.56 -23.59
N ALA A 440 1.35 -5.69 -22.67
CA ALA A 440 2.71 -6.13 -22.95
C ALA A 440 3.29 -7.02 -21.86
N ASN A 441 4.27 -7.84 -22.21
CA ASN A 441 4.88 -8.83 -21.33
C ASN A 441 5.73 -8.19 -20.22
N PRO A 442 5.31 -8.24 -18.94
CA PRO A 442 6.06 -7.65 -17.83
C PRO A 442 7.33 -8.43 -17.48
N LEU A 443 7.48 -9.67 -17.95
CA LEU A 443 8.68 -10.48 -17.68
C LEU A 443 9.85 -10.13 -18.63
N ILE A 444 9.57 -9.50 -19.78
CA ILE A 444 10.61 -8.98 -20.68
C ILE A 444 11.10 -7.62 -20.21
N ASN A 445 10.18 -6.77 -19.76
CA ASN A 445 10.47 -5.47 -19.18
C ASN A 445 9.42 -5.18 -18.10
N ILE A 446 9.87 -4.95 -16.89
CA ILE A 446 8.97 -4.69 -15.75
C ILE A 446 8.12 -3.41 -15.94
N ASP A 447 8.57 -2.44 -16.74
CA ASP A 447 7.81 -1.23 -17.09
C ASP A 447 6.49 -1.56 -17.81
N ASN A 448 6.38 -2.74 -18.39
CA ASN A 448 5.15 -3.19 -19.03
C ASN A 448 4.00 -3.44 -18.04
N THR A 449 4.26 -3.46 -16.74
CA THR A 449 3.21 -3.45 -15.70
C THR A 449 2.37 -2.17 -15.75
N GLN A 450 2.89 -1.07 -16.30
CA GLN A 450 2.19 0.19 -16.50
C GLN A 450 1.24 0.16 -17.71
N LYS A 451 1.38 -0.81 -18.62
CA LYS A 451 0.55 -0.94 -19.83
C LYS A 451 -0.73 -1.70 -19.54
N ILE A 452 -1.56 -1.08 -18.67
CA ILE A 452 -2.79 -1.67 -18.20
C ILE A 452 -3.86 -1.61 -19.27
N HIS A 453 -4.41 -2.76 -19.65
CA HIS A 453 -5.55 -2.89 -20.55
C HIS A 453 -6.88 -2.85 -19.77
N ALA A 454 -6.95 -3.59 -18.67
CA ALA A 454 -8.10 -3.62 -17.80
C ALA A 454 -7.72 -4.01 -16.35
N VAL A 455 -8.46 -3.48 -15.39
CA VAL A 455 -8.39 -3.86 -13.97
C VAL A 455 -9.67 -4.56 -13.61
N LEU A 456 -9.55 -5.73 -13.01
CA LEU A 456 -10.68 -6.45 -12.44
C LEU A 456 -10.54 -6.51 -10.93
N GLN A 457 -11.61 -6.15 -10.24
CA GLN A 457 -11.71 -6.24 -8.79
C GLN A 457 -13.02 -6.95 -8.42
N ARG A 458 -12.98 -7.86 -7.46
CA ARG A 458 -14.14 -8.69 -7.05
C ARG A 458 -14.78 -9.42 -8.26
N GLY A 459 -13.96 -9.78 -9.26
CA GLY A 459 -14.42 -10.48 -10.45
C GLY A 459 -15.20 -9.62 -11.45
N ARG A 460 -15.16 -8.31 -11.31
CA ARG A 460 -15.81 -7.34 -12.24
C ARG A 460 -14.75 -6.42 -12.81
N GLU A 461 -14.87 -6.11 -14.08
CA GLU A 461 -14.07 -5.07 -14.70
C GLU A 461 -14.43 -3.72 -14.09
N VAL A 462 -13.42 -2.96 -13.70
CA VAL A 462 -13.58 -1.59 -13.23
C VAL A 462 -13.63 -0.67 -14.45
N PRO A 463 -14.74 0.05 -14.68
CA PRO A 463 -14.86 0.94 -15.83
C PRO A 463 -13.79 2.04 -15.81
N SER A 464 -13.11 2.23 -16.95
CA SER A 464 -11.99 3.18 -17.06
C SER A 464 -12.39 4.63 -16.75
N GLU A 465 -13.63 5.02 -17.04
CA GLU A 465 -14.16 6.35 -16.70
C GLU A 465 -14.28 6.58 -15.18
N LYS A 466 -14.38 5.52 -14.40
CA LYS A 466 -14.43 5.58 -12.93
C LYS A 466 -13.05 5.60 -12.27
N LEU A 467 -12.00 5.35 -13.05
CA LEU A 467 -10.61 5.37 -12.62
C LEU A 467 -9.93 6.73 -12.87
N GLN A 468 -10.67 7.69 -13.45
CA GLN A 468 -10.13 9.03 -13.70
C GLN A 468 -9.89 9.79 -12.38
N VAL A 469 -8.71 10.38 -12.29
CA VAL A 469 -8.30 11.27 -11.20
C VAL A 469 -8.63 12.70 -11.63
N HIS A 470 -9.31 13.46 -10.80
CA HIS A 470 -9.90 14.77 -11.11
C HIS A 470 -9.11 15.95 -10.58
#